data_1e21ecf379c8218eb6f2a07af06f9dca
#
_entry.id   1e21ecf379c8218eb6f2a07af06f9dca
#
_cell.length_a   1.000
_cell.length_b   1.000
_cell.length_c   1.000
_cell.angle_alpha   90.00
_cell.angle_beta   90.00
_cell.angle_gamma   90.00
#
_symmetry.space_group_name_H-M   'P 1'
#
loop_
_entity.id
_entity.type
_entity.pdbx_description
1 polymer ?
#
loop_
_entity_poly.entity_id
_entity_poly.type
_entity_poly.pdbx_seq_one_letter_code
_entity_poly.pdbx_strand_id
1 'polypeptide(L)'
;GGEIAYDNQRFEMIWRLLHRWESTERLIAEHMSQAFSQETGLPAFAYKGPNALKVGKVEGVWARNLLANRIYEAPVIFLEPYIANSEEFYQRIQGVGSDHHDTNQGQSRKSIVQEYVDAVVLGLEQADSQK
;
A
#
# COMPACT_ATOMS: atom_id res chain seq x y z
N GLY A 1 3.70 10.31 -9.79
CA GLY A 1 4.44 10.74 -10.81
C GLY A 1 5.61 11.64 -10.51
N GLY A 2 5.61 12.78 -11.01
CA GLY A 2 6.76 13.65 -11.13
C GLY A 2 7.59 13.31 -12.37
N GLU A 3 8.11 14.32 -13.01
CA GLU A 3 9.01 14.12 -14.15
C GLU A 3 10.31 13.47 -13.70
N ILE A 4 10.82 12.57 -14.53
CA ILE A 4 12.17 12.05 -14.39
C ILE A 4 13.09 13.11 -15.01
N ALA A 5 13.53 14.05 -14.17
CA ALA A 5 14.24 15.24 -14.62
C ALA A 5 15.76 15.01 -14.81
N TYR A 6 16.34 14.07 -14.06
CA TYR A 6 17.79 13.89 -13.98
C TYR A 6 18.25 12.57 -14.63
N ASP A 7 19.44 12.56 -15.22
CA ASP A 7 19.97 11.40 -15.92
C ASP A 7 20.20 10.19 -15.00
N ASN A 8 20.59 10.42 -13.74
CA ASN A 8 20.68 9.33 -12.77
C ASN A 8 19.33 8.66 -12.51
N GLN A 9 18.25 9.43 -12.43
CA GLN A 9 16.90 8.87 -12.28
C GLN A 9 16.48 8.05 -13.50
N ARG A 10 16.84 8.50 -14.70
CA ARG A 10 16.60 7.74 -15.94
C ARG A 10 17.35 6.43 -15.94
N PHE A 11 18.62 6.44 -15.54
CA PHE A 11 19.42 5.23 -15.40
C PHE A 11 18.83 4.25 -14.39
N GLU A 12 18.48 4.72 -13.20
CA GLU A 12 17.81 3.90 -12.16
C GLU A 12 16.51 3.26 -12.70
N MET A 13 15.70 4.01 -13.43
CA MET A 13 14.46 3.48 -14.02
C MET A 13 14.73 2.44 -15.12
N ILE A 14 15.72 2.67 -16.00
CA ILE A 14 16.10 1.70 -17.04
C ILE A 14 16.61 0.41 -16.38
N TRP A 15 17.43 0.54 -15.34
CA TRP A 15 17.93 -0.60 -14.57
C TRP A 15 16.80 -1.45 -14.01
N ARG A 16 15.81 -0.81 -13.39
CA ARG A 16 14.63 -1.50 -12.84
C ARG A 16 13.80 -2.19 -13.92
N LEU A 17 13.62 -1.55 -15.09
CA LEU A 17 12.92 -2.14 -16.24
C LEU A 17 13.63 -3.39 -16.78
N LEU A 18 14.96 -3.34 -16.88
CA LEU A 18 15.77 -4.49 -17.34
C LEU A 18 15.64 -5.69 -16.40
N HIS A 19 15.50 -5.46 -15.09
CA HIS A 19 15.29 -6.50 -14.09
C HIS A 19 13.83 -6.95 -13.96
N ARG A 20 12.90 -6.33 -14.69
CA ARG A 20 11.48 -6.64 -14.69
C ARG A 20 10.82 -6.60 -13.29
N TRP A 21 11.34 -5.77 -12.40
CA TRP A 21 10.81 -5.67 -11.04
C TRP A 21 9.40 -5.12 -10.99
N GLU A 22 9.01 -4.32 -11.98
CA GLU A 22 7.68 -3.71 -12.03
C GLU A 22 6.54 -4.74 -12.10
N SER A 23 6.77 -5.88 -12.73
CA SER A 23 5.74 -6.93 -12.79
C SER A 23 5.55 -7.62 -11.45
N THR A 24 6.64 -7.89 -10.73
CA THR A 24 6.60 -8.44 -9.36
C THR A 24 5.99 -7.43 -8.39
N GLU A 25 6.42 -6.17 -8.46
CA GLU A 25 5.89 -5.09 -7.63
C GLU A 25 4.38 -4.91 -7.83
N ARG A 26 3.92 -4.89 -9.07
CA ARG A 26 2.50 -4.75 -9.39
C ARG A 26 1.68 -5.92 -8.87
N LEU A 27 2.14 -7.16 -9.09
CA LEU A 27 1.45 -8.34 -8.59
C LEU A 27 1.27 -8.28 -7.07
N ILE A 28 2.35 -8.05 -6.33
CA ILE A 28 2.28 -7.98 -4.87
C ILE A 28 1.45 -6.76 -4.42
N ALA A 29 1.61 -5.60 -5.05
CA ALA A 29 0.86 -4.39 -4.69
C ALA A 29 -0.65 -4.56 -4.90
N GLU A 30 -1.08 -5.25 -5.95
CA GLU A 30 -2.50 -5.55 -6.20
C GLU A 30 -3.08 -6.44 -5.09
N HIS A 31 -2.39 -7.50 -4.70
CA HIS A 31 -2.83 -8.37 -3.60
C HIS A 31 -2.80 -7.65 -2.25
N MET A 32 -1.76 -6.85 -1.99
CA MET A 32 -1.68 -6.02 -0.79
C MET A 32 -2.87 -5.05 -0.69
N SER A 33 -3.18 -4.35 -1.79
CA SER A 33 -4.30 -3.41 -1.79
C SER A 33 -5.64 -4.10 -1.51
N GLN A 34 -5.87 -5.27 -2.09
CA GLN A 34 -7.06 -6.07 -1.82
C GLN A 34 -7.12 -6.56 -0.36
N ALA A 35 -6.01 -7.07 0.15
CA ALA A 35 -5.91 -7.54 1.52
C ALA A 35 -6.15 -6.42 2.54
N PHE A 36 -5.57 -5.24 2.33
CA PHE A 36 -5.84 -4.08 3.17
C PHE A 36 -7.30 -3.64 3.12
N SER A 37 -7.90 -3.62 1.94
CA SER A 37 -9.32 -3.28 1.79
C SER A 37 -10.22 -4.29 2.52
N GLN A 38 -9.87 -5.58 2.47
CA GLN A 38 -10.58 -6.64 3.14
C GLN A 38 -10.46 -6.56 4.67
N GLU A 39 -9.24 -6.40 5.19
CA GLU A 39 -8.97 -6.41 6.63
C GLU A 39 -9.44 -5.13 7.33
N THR A 40 -9.27 -3.99 6.68
CA THR A 40 -9.61 -2.69 7.30
C THR A 40 -11.04 -2.24 7.04
N GLY A 41 -11.65 -2.71 5.94
CA GLY A 41 -12.93 -2.20 5.43
C GLY A 41 -12.83 -0.75 4.92
N LEU A 42 -11.64 -0.17 4.82
CA LEU A 42 -11.44 1.18 4.34
C LEU A 42 -11.38 1.22 2.80
N PRO A 43 -11.95 2.25 2.17
CA PRO A 43 -11.82 2.42 0.73
C PRO A 43 -10.38 2.78 0.36
N ALA A 44 -9.93 2.30 -0.80
CA ALA A 44 -8.64 2.67 -1.34
C ALA A 44 -8.58 4.18 -1.67
N PHE A 45 -7.46 4.80 -1.34
CA PHE A 45 -7.26 6.23 -1.64
C PHE A 45 -6.99 6.46 -3.11
N ALA A 46 -7.64 7.49 -3.66
CA ALA A 46 -7.42 7.95 -5.02
C ALA A 46 -6.64 9.26 -5.04
N TYR A 47 -5.42 9.22 -5.57
CA TYR A 47 -4.63 10.44 -5.77
C TYR A 47 -5.27 11.38 -6.79
N LYS A 48 -5.25 12.66 -6.48
CA LYS A 48 -5.66 13.73 -7.40
C LYS A 48 -4.42 14.53 -7.82
N GLY A 49 -4.14 14.58 -9.12
CA GLY A 49 -3.03 15.35 -9.66
C GLY A 49 -1.88 14.48 -10.22
N PRO A 50 -0.79 15.10 -10.68
CA PRO A 50 0.24 14.44 -11.49
C PRO A 50 1.27 13.64 -10.69
N ASN A 51 1.21 13.66 -9.36
CA ASN A 51 2.24 13.05 -8.51
C ASN A 51 2.14 11.51 -8.37
N ALA A 52 1.10 10.93 -8.91
CA ALA A 52 0.90 9.49 -8.94
C ALA A 52 0.21 9.07 -10.22
N LEU A 53 0.59 7.93 -10.75
CA LEU A 53 -0.03 7.30 -11.91
C LEU A 53 -0.72 6.03 -11.47
N LYS A 54 -2.02 5.90 -11.74
CA LYS A 54 -2.73 4.64 -11.47
C LYS A 54 -2.15 3.53 -12.34
N VAL A 55 -1.81 2.42 -11.72
CA VAL A 55 -1.27 1.23 -12.39
C VAL A 55 -2.02 -0.01 -11.93
N GLY A 56 -2.00 -1.05 -12.78
CA GLY A 56 -2.70 -2.27 -12.45
C GLY A 56 -4.23 -2.18 -12.59
N LYS A 57 -4.92 -3.22 -12.14
CA LYS A 57 -6.37 -3.38 -12.24
C LYS A 57 -7.10 -3.10 -10.92
N VAL A 58 -6.37 -3.11 -9.82
CA VAL A 58 -6.91 -2.95 -8.47
C VAL A 58 -6.87 -1.49 -8.03
N GLU A 59 -7.88 -1.03 -7.32
CA GLU A 59 -7.87 0.30 -6.71
C GLU A 59 -6.77 0.38 -5.65
N GLY A 60 -6.24 1.58 -5.41
CA GLY A 60 -5.20 1.81 -4.41
C GLY A 60 -3.77 1.51 -4.88
N VAL A 61 -3.56 1.02 -6.10
CA VAL A 61 -2.22 0.75 -6.65
C VAL A 61 -1.75 1.90 -7.54
N TRP A 62 -0.65 2.53 -7.14
CA TRP A 62 -0.15 3.76 -7.75
C TRP A 62 1.37 3.71 -7.96
N ALA A 63 1.82 4.07 -9.15
CA ALA A 63 3.24 4.32 -9.41
C ALA A 63 3.60 5.75 -9.02
N ARG A 64 4.67 5.90 -8.24
CA ARG A 64 5.20 7.19 -7.80
C ARG A 64 6.71 7.27 -7.99
N ASN A 65 7.20 8.44 -8.38
CA ASN A 65 8.63 8.70 -8.48
C ASN A 65 9.20 9.09 -7.09
N LEU A 66 9.25 8.14 -6.17
CA LEU A 66 9.85 8.33 -4.85
C LEU A 66 11.29 7.83 -4.85
N LEU A 67 12.16 8.47 -4.06
CA LEU A 67 13.54 8.03 -3.88
C LEU A 67 13.60 6.57 -3.40
N ALA A 68 12.78 6.22 -2.41
CA ALA A 68 12.71 4.86 -1.87
C ALA A 68 12.42 3.79 -2.95
N ASN A 69 11.64 4.14 -3.97
CA ASN A 69 11.33 3.20 -5.05
C ASN A 69 12.49 3.02 -6.04
N ARG A 70 13.52 3.86 -5.99
CA ARG A 70 14.61 3.83 -6.97
C ARG A 70 15.94 3.31 -6.45
N ILE A 71 16.24 3.56 -5.16
CA ILE A 71 17.56 3.30 -4.58
C ILE A 71 17.83 1.84 -4.21
N TYR A 72 16.79 1.01 -4.13
CA TYR A 72 16.95 -0.38 -3.78
C TYR A 72 17.06 -1.27 -5.03
N GLU A 73 18.03 -2.17 -5.04
CA GLU A 73 18.23 -3.17 -6.09
C GLU A 73 17.35 -4.41 -5.85
N ALA A 74 16.07 -4.18 -5.64
CA ALA A 74 15.04 -5.19 -5.37
C ALA A 74 13.66 -4.65 -5.73
N PRO A 75 12.63 -5.51 -5.87
CA PRO A 75 11.24 -5.06 -5.89
C PRO A 75 10.89 -4.28 -4.62
N VAL A 76 10.28 -3.11 -4.78
CA VAL A 76 9.91 -2.22 -3.67
C VAL A 76 8.44 -1.86 -3.75
N ILE A 77 7.73 -2.10 -2.65
CA ILE A 77 6.35 -1.69 -2.47
C ILE A 77 6.29 -0.79 -1.25
N PHE A 78 5.77 0.41 -1.43
CA PHE A 78 5.57 1.37 -0.36
C PHE A 78 4.12 1.32 0.10
N LEU A 79 3.89 0.87 1.33
CA LEU A 79 2.55 0.70 1.89
C LEU A 79 2.11 1.97 2.63
N GLU A 80 1.02 2.58 2.15
CA GLU A 80 0.36 3.73 2.77
C GLU A 80 -1.14 3.40 2.98
N PRO A 81 -1.48 2.40 3.82
CA PRO A 81 -2.86 1.90 3.91
C PRO A 81 -3.82 2.84 4.63
N TYR A 82 -3.30 3.82 5.37
CA TYR A 82 -4.11 4.70 6.19
C TYR A 82 -3.91 6.18 5.83
N ILE A 83 -5.02 6.93 5.86
CA ILE A 83 -5.01 8.37 5.62
C ILE A 83 -5.10 9.07 6.97
N ALA A 84 -4.00 9.68 7.41
CA ALA A 84 -3.86 10.26 8.74
C ALA A 84 -4.87 11.38 9.07
N ASN A 85 -5.45 12.04 8.07
CA ASN A 85 -6.45 13.08 8.22
C ASN A 85 -7.90 12.58 8.08
N SER A 86 -8.11 11.28 8.06
CA SER A 86 -9.43 10.67 8.13
C SER A 86 -9.91 10.63 9.57
N GLU A 87 -11.11 11.13 9.84
CA GLU A 87 -11.76 11.07 11.18
C GLU A 87 -11.86 9.62 11.67
N GLU A 88 -12.27 8.70 10.80
CA GLU A 88 -12.39 7.29 11.14
C GLU A 88 -11.04 6.70 11.55
N PHE A 89 -9.97 7.02 10.82
CA PHE A 89 -8.63 6.54 11.16
C PHE A 89 -8.12 7.15 12.46
N TYR A 90 -8.36 8.44 12.68
CA TYR A 90 -7.97 9.11 13.91
C TYR A 90 -8.63 8.46 15.15
N GLN A 91 -9.92 8.18 15.07
CA GLN A 91 -10.65 7.48 16.14
C GLN A 91 -10.10 6.06 16.39
N ARG A 92 -9.72 5.33 15.34
CA ARG A 92 -9.09 4.01 15.48
C ARG A 92 -7.73 4.08 16.18
N ILE A 93 -6.89 5.08 15.87
CA ILE A 93 -5.59 5.28 16.54
C ILE A 93 -5.80 5.60 18.02
N GLN A 94 -6.76 6.45 18.36
CA GLN A 94 -7.04 6.82 19.75
C GLN A 94 -7.50 5.61 20.58
N GLY A 95 -8.11 4.62 19.96
CA GLY A 95 -8.49 3.36 20.60
C GLY A 95 -7.34 2.38 20.87
N VAL A 96 -6.15 2.60 20.32
CA VAL A 96 -4.97 1.71 20.45
C VAL A 96 -4.33 1.72 21.87
N GLY A 97 -4.85 2.40 22.83
CA GLY A 97 -4.35 2.36 24.22
C GLY A 97 -5.36 1.88 25.26
N SER A 98 -6.53 1.58 24.83
CA SER A 98 -7.60 1.12 25.68
C SER A 98 -8.13 -0.21 25.16
N ASP A 99 -8.20 -1.22 26.01
CA ASP A 99 -9.05 -2.40 25.83
C ASP A 99 -10.54 -2.01 25.77
N HIS A 100 -10.83 -0.92 25.06
CA HIS A 100 -12.19 -0.48 24.86
C HIS A 100 -12.82 -1.37 23.79
N HIS A 101 -13.54 -2.36 24.26
CA HIS A 101 -14.68 -2.89 23.56
C HIS A 101 -15.55 -1.71 23.13
N ASP A 102 -15.50 -1.35 21.88
CA ASP A 102 -16.42 -0.39 21.30
C ASP A 102 -17.81 -1.05 21.30
N THR A 103 -18.58 -0.77 22.35
CA THR A 103 -19.85 -1.43 22.66
C THR A 103 -20.99 -1.01 21.74
N ASN A 104 -20.72 -0.17 20.73
CA ASN A 104 -21.79 0.38 19.89
C ASN A 104 -22.19 -0.49 18.69
N GLN A 105 -21.49 -1.57 18.35
CA GLN A 105 -21.90 -2.48 17.26
C GLN A 105 -21.64 -3.98 17.50
N GLY A 106 -21.31 -4.41 18.71
CA GLY A 106 -21.27 -5.84 19.05
C GLY A 106 -20.20 -6.69 18.36
N GLN A 107 -19.31 -6.10 17.57
CA GLN A 107 -18.17 -6.77 16.94
C GLN A 107 -16.86 -6.24 17.55
N SER A 108 -16.09 -7.15 18.15
CA SER A 108 -14.71 -6.87 18.55
C SER A 108 -13.88 -6.59 17.31
N ARG A 109 -13.56 -5.32 17.07
CA ARG A 109 -12.66 -4.94 15.98
C ARG A 109 -11.22 -5.25 16.35
N LYS A 110 -10.43 -5.77 15.39
CA LYS A 110 -8.99 -5.93 15.54
C LYS A 110 -8.32 -4.56 15.78
N SER A 111 -7.18 -4.56 16.48
CA SER A 111 -6.37 -3.35 16.57
C SER A 111 -5.80 -2.99 15.19
N ILE A 112 -5.48 -1.71 14.95
CA ILE A 112 -4.83 -1.24 13.72
C ILE A 112 -3.56 -2.03 13.42
N VAL A 113 -2.78 -2.36 14.45
CA VAL A 113 -1.56 -3.15 14.31
C VAL A 113 -1.89 -4.55 13.80
N GLN A 114 -2.91 -5.18 14.37
CA GLN A 114 -3.33 -6.51 13.95
C GLN A 114 -3.92 -6.51 12.53
N GLU A 115 -4.77 -5.53 12.20
CA GLU A 115 -5.29 -5.35 10.84
C GLU A 115 -4.15 -5.20 9.82
N TYR A 116 -3.12 -4.40 10.16
CA TYR A 116 -1.96 -4.18 9.30
C TYR A 116 -1.18 -5.48 9.08
N VAL A 117 -0.85 -6.19 10.15
CA VAL A 117 -0.09 -7.45 10.06
C VAL A 117 -0.86 -8.50 9.27
N ASP A 118 -2.14 -8.68 9.55
CA ASP A 118 -2.99 -9.66 8.88
C ASP A 118 -3.11 -9.33 7.38
N ALA A 119 -3.28 -8.06 7.02
CA ALA A 119 -3.34 -7.62 5.63
C ALA A 119 -2.01 -7.87 4.87
N VAL A 120 -0.87 -7.61 5.51
CA VAL A 120 0.45 -7.88 4.91
C VAL A 120 0.65 -9.37 4.68
N VAL A 121 0.36 -10.19 5.68
CA VAL A 121 0.49 -11.65 5.57
C VAL A 121 -0.41 -12.19 4.47
N LEU A 122 -1.69 -11.83 4.50
CA LEU A 122 -2.67 -12.24 3.50
C LEU A 122 -2.27 -11.84 2.08
N GLY A 123 -1.84 -10.59 1.89
CA GLY A 123 -1.42 -10.08 0.59
C GLY A 123 -0.19 -10.81 0.02
N LEU A 124 0.78 -11.15 0.88
CA LEU A 124 1.95 -11.94 0.48
C LEU A 124 1.58 -13.38 0.13
N GLU A 125 0.76 -14.05 0.93
CA GLU A 125 0.31 -15.40 0.67
C GLU A 125 -0.46 -15.51 -0.65
N GLN A 126 -1.36 -14.55 -0.92
CA GLN A 126 -2.11 -14.49 -2.17
C GLN A 126 -1.21 -14.24 -3.38
N ALA A 127 -0.21 -13.36 -3.26
CA ALA A 127 0.74 -13.10 -4.33
C ALA A 127 1.65 -14.31 -4.61
N ASP A 128 2.05 -15.07 -3.61
CA ASP A 128 2.89 -16.26 -3.78
C ASP A 128 2.14 -17.42 -4.43
N SER A 129 0.86 -17.55 -4.15
CA SER A 129 0.00 -18.61 -4.73
C SER A 129 -0.26 -18.45 -6.24
N GLN A 130 0.11 -17.30 -6.83
CA GLN A 130 -0.07 -17.01 -8.26
C GLN A 130 1.22 -17.08 -9.09
N LYS A 131 2.33 -17.51 -8.49
CA LYS A 131 3.58 -17.78 -9.22
C LYS A 131 3.56 -19.18 -9.81
#